data_b2e3dc8f10cc5c528ba70b6cd1d7d209
#
_entry.id   b2e3dc8f10cc5c528ba70b6cd1d7d209
#
_cell.length_a   1.000
_cell.length_b   1.000
_cell.length_c   1.000
_cell.angle_alpha   90.00
_cell.angle_beta   90.00
_cell.angle_gamma   90.00
#
_symmetry.space_group_name_H-M   'P 1'
#
loop_
_entity.id
_entity.type
_entity.pdbx_description
1 polymer ?
#
loop_
_entity_poly.entity_id
_entity_poly.type
_entity_poly.pdbx_seq_one_letter_code
_entity_poly.pdbx_strand_id
1 'polypeptide(L)'
;RFALLCGCILLALGFLLGRVAWLQIIAPDMLVRQGDMRSLRVQEVSTSRGMITDRSGRPLAVSVPVKAIWADPKELHDAGGITLDNRWKALSDALKMPLDQLASRVNANPKGRFIYLARQVNPDMADYIRKLKLPGIHLREESRRYYPSGEVTAHLIGFTNVDSQGIEGVEKSFDKWLTGQPGERIVRKDRYGRVIEDISSTDSQAAHNLALSIDERLQALVYRELNNAVAFNKAESGSAVLVDVSTGEVLAMANSPSYNPNNFTGTAKDAMRNRAITDVFEPGSTVKPMVVMTALQRGIVNENTVLNTIPYRINGHEIKDVARYSELTLTGVLQKS
;
A
#
# COMPACT_ATOMS: atom_id res chain seq x y z
N ARG A 1 -3.72 -12.49 -80.41
CA ARG A 1 -2.94 -11.99 -79.20
C ARG A 1 -3.74 -10.98 -78.37
N PHE A 2 -4.40 -9.96 -79.00
CA PHE A 2 -5.20 -8.95 -78.32
C PHE A 2 -6.38 -9.55 -77.52
N ALA A 3 -7.16 -10.46 -78.12
CA ALA A 3 -8.30 -11.16 -77.50
C ALA A 3 -7.85 -12.00 -76.29
N LEU A 4 -6.68 -12.59 -76.32
CA LEU A 4 -6.11 -13.40 -75.28
C LEU A 4 -5.71 -12.51 -74.06
N LEU A 5 -5.17 -11.34 -74.37
CA LEU A 5 -4.80 -10.35 -73.38
C LEU A 5 -6.05 -9.74 -72.66
N CYS A 6 -7.09 -9.41 -73.44
CA CYS A 6 -8.38 -8.97 -72.92
C CYS A 6 -9.03 -10.06 -72.07
N GLY A 7 -8.99 -11.35 -72.50
CA GLY A 7 -9.48 -12.46 -71.67
C GLY A 7 -8.77 -12.63 -70.34
N CYS A 8 -7.44 -12.50 -70.32
CA CYS A 8 -6.67 -12.53 -69.05
C CYS A 8 -7.00 -11.37 -68.10
N ILE A 9 -7.20 -10.16 -68.63
CA ILE A 9 -7.58 -8.98 -67.81
C ILE A 9 -8.99 -9.18 -67.26
N LEU A 10 -9.95 -9.67 -68.03
CA LEU A 10 -11.31 -9.92 -67.53
C LEU A 10 -11.34 -11.01 -66.46
N LEU A 11 -10.56 -12.09 -66.64
CA LEU A 11 -10.41 -13.13 -65.64
C LEU A 11 -9.78 -12.61 -64.33
N ALA A 12 -8.73 -11.79 -64.43
CA ALA A 12 -8.11 -11.13 -63.27
C ALA A 12 -9.10 -10.20 -62.55
N LEU A 13 -9.86 -9.40 -63.31
CA LEU A 13 -10.88 -8.52 -62.78
C LEU A 13 -12.00 -9.32 -62.06
N GLY A 14 -12.48 -10.41 -62.69
CA GLY A 14 -13.46 -11.32 -62.10
C GLY A 14 -12.97 -11.95 -60.79
N PHE A 15 -11.70 -12.37 -60.75
CA PHE A 15 -11.08 -12.88 -59.52
C PHE A 15 -10.98 -11.82 -58.42
N LEU A 16 -10.59 -10.59 -58.76
CA LEU A 16 -10.54 -9.47 -57.81
C LEU A 16 -11.92 -9.13 -57.25
N LEU A 17 -12.96 -9.06 -58.11
CA LEU A 17 -14.33 -8.82 -57.67
C LEU A 17 -14.84 -9.95 -56.76
N GLY A 18 -14.58 -11.20 -57.11
CA GLY A 18 -14.90 -12.35 -56.28
C GLY A 18 -14.19 -12.29 -54.92
N ARG A 19 -12.92 -11.86 -54.89
CA ARG A 19 -12.16 -11.68 -53.66
C ARG A 19 -12.69 -10.54 -52.78
N VAL A 20 -13.08 -9.43 -53.39
CA VAL A 20 -13.70 -8.31 -52.68
C VAL A 20 -15.05 -8.73 -52.09
N ALA A 21 -15.90 -9.40 -52.85
CA ALA A 21 -17.17 -9.93 -52.37
C ALA A 21 -16.96 -10.92 -51.22
N TRP A 22 -16.00 -11.82 -51.31
CA TRP A 22 -15.63 -12.72 -50.21
C TRP A 22 -15.26 -11.98 -48.93
N LEU A 23 -14.38 -10.99 -49.03
CA LEU A 23 -13.89 -10.24 -47.87
C LEU A 23 -14.96 -9.34 -47.22
N GLN A 24 -15.90 -8.81 -48.07
CA GLN A 24 -16.93 -7.90 -47.53
C GLN A 24 -18.21 -8.60 -47.08
N ILE A 25 -18.57 -9.76 -47.68
CA ILE A 25 -19.85 -10.43 -47.42
C ILE A 25 -19.66 -11.71 -46.60
N ILE A 26 -18.62 -12.53 -46.90
CA ILE A 26 -18.46 -13.86 -46.30
C ILE A 26 -17.52 -13.82 -45.08
N ALA A 27 -16.46 -13.01 -45.11
CA ALA A 27 -15.48 -12.97 -44.06
C ALA A 27 -15.23 -11.56 -43.49
N PRO A 28 -16.25 -10.70 -43.27
CA PRO A 28 -16.07 -9.35 -42.70
C PRO A 28 -15.50 -9.40 -41.29
N ASP A 29 -15.97 -10.36 -40.49
CA ASP A 29 -15.54 -10.50 -39.07
C ASP A 29 -14.05 -10.78 -38.91
N MET A 30 -13.44 -11.46 -39.88
CA MET A 30 -12.00 -11.75 -39.84
C MET A 30 -11.17 -10.45 -39.93
N LEU A 31 -11.56 -9.57 -40.86
CA LEU A 31 -10.86 -8.29 -41.06
C LEU A 31 -11.09 -7.33 -39.90
N VAL A 32 -12.32 -7.29 -39.39
CA VAL A 32 -12.66 -6.50 -38.17
C VAL A 32 -11.84 -6.99 -36.99
N ARG A 33 -11.82 -8.29 -36.71
CA ARG A 33 -11.00 -8.86 -35.60
C ARG A 33 -9.51 -8.55 -35.75
N GLN A 34 -8.96 -8.65 -36.97
CA GLN A 34 -7.56 -8.29 -37.21
C GLN A 34 -7.30 -6.78 -36.99
N GLY A 35 -8.23 -5.93 -37.36
CA GLY A 35 -8.20 -4.49 -37.10
C GLY A 35 -8.27 -4.20 -35.64
N ASP A 36 -9.17 -4.85 -34.91
CA ASP A 36 -9.38 -4.69 -33.48
C ASP A 36 -8.17 -5.16 -32.69
N MET A 37 -7.59 -6.30 -32.98
CA MET A 37 -6.35 -6.77 -32.33
C MET A 37 -5.20 -5.77 -32.45
N ARG A 38 -5.16 -4.96 -33.48
CA ARG A 38 -4.12 -3.95 -33.72
C ARG A 38 -4.42 -2.62 -33.06
N SER A 39 -5.70 -2.24 -32.93
CA SER A 39 -6.15 -0.92 -32.50
C SER A 39 -6.76 -0.88 -31.11
N LEU A 40 -7.38 -1.98 -30.63
CA LEU A 40 -7.97 -2.03 -29.30
C LEU A 40 -6.89 -2.16 -28.20
N ARG A 41 -7.07 -1.41 -27.15
CA ARG A 41 -6.24 -1.46 -25.93
C ARG A 41 -7.15 -1.40 -24.72
N VAL A 42 -6.93 -2.32 -23.80
CA VAL A 42 -7.52 -2.27 -22.47
C VAL A 42 -6.72 -1.26 -21.64
N GLN A 43 -7.38 -0.29 -21.07
CA GLN A 43 -6.82 0.66 -20.11
C GLN A 43 -7.49 0.42 -18.78
N GLU A 44 -6.71 0.08 -17.77
CA GLU A 44 -7.19 0.05 -16.39
C GLU A 44 -7.47 1.47 -15.92
N VAL A 45 -8.68 1.69 -15.42
CA VAL A 45 -9.07 2.92 -14.73
C VAL A 45 -8.76 2.71 -13.26
N SER A 46 -7.57 3.14 -12.84
CA SER A 46 -7.16 3.03 -11.44
C SER A 46 -8.06 3.88 -10.54
N THR A 47 -8.56 3.29 -9.47
CA THR A 47 -9.20 4.01 -8.37
C THR A 47 -8.13 4.45 -7.38
N SER A 48 -8.25 5.64 -6.81
CA SER A 48 -7.40 6.03 -5.69
C SER A 48 -7.82 5.23 -4.46
N ARG A 49 -6.84 4.72 -3.70
CA ARG A 49 -7.06 3.98 -2.46
C ARG A 49 -7.85 4.81 -1.45
N GLY A 50 -8.84 4.21 -0.81
CA GLY A 50 -9.72 4.84 0.17
C GLY A 50 -8.96 5.46 1.35
N MET A 51 -9.50 6.53 1.90
CA MET A 51 -8.91 7.22 3.05
C MET A 51 -9.16 6.42 4.33
N ILE A 52 -8.18 6.43 5.25
CA ILE A 52 -8.35 5.96 6.62
C ILE A 52 -8.44 7.19 7.52
N THR A 53 -9.46 7.24 8.37
CA THR A 53 -9.69 8.34 9.31
C THR A 53 -9.75 7.85 10.75
N ASP A 54 -9.54 8.77 11.68
CA ASP A 54 -9.90 8.57 13.07
C ASP A 54 -11.43 8.64 13.28
N ARG A 55 -11.88 8.44 14.51
CA ARG A 55 -13.30 8.52 14.89
C ARG A 55 -13.93 9.89 14.64
N SER A 56 -13.13 10.95 14.54
CA SER A 56 -13.57 12.34 14.30
C SER A 56 -13.49 12.74 12.81
N GLY A 57 -13.10 11.81 11.91
CA GLY A 57 -12.92 12.08 10.49
C GLY A 57 -11.57 12.68 10.13
N ARG A 58 -10.61 12.77 11.06
CA ARG A 58 -9.27 13.25 10.76
C ARG A 58 -8.49 12.23 9.94
N PRO A 59 -7.77 12.64 8.90
CA PRO A 59 -7.07 11.72 8.02
C PRO A 59 -5.84 11.09 8.70
N LEU A 60 -5.79 9.77 8.76
CA LEU A 60 -4.64 8.98 9.21
C LEU A 60 -3.84 8.40 8.04
N ALA A 61 -4.50 8.13 6.91
CA ALA A 61 -3.86 7.77 5.66
C ALA A 61 -4.66 8.29 4.47
N VAL A 62 -3.99 8.97 3.54
CA VAL A 62 -4.58 9.58 2.34
C VAL A 62 -3.77 9.20 1.11
N SER A 63 -4.43 9.17 -0.05
CA SER A 63 -3.76 9.02 -1.35
C SER A 63 -3.57 10.38 -1.98
N VAL A 64 -2.33 10.75 -2.27
CA VAL A 64 -2.00 12.02 -2.92
C VAL A 64 -1.61 11.76 -4.38
N PRO A 65 -2.06 12.60 -5.34
CA PRO A 65 -1.71 12.45 -6.73
C PRO A 65 -0.22 12.72 -6.95
N VAL A 66 0.44 11.84 -7.67
CA VAL A 66 1.84 11.93 -8.08
C VAL A 66 1.97 11.48 -9.53
N LYS A 67 3.16 11.54 -10.09
CA LYS A 67 3.44 11.09 -11.45
C LYS A 67 4.53 10.02 -11.44
N ALA A 68 4.45 9.09 -12.39
CA ALA A 68 5.58 8.28 -12.78
C ALA A 68 6.18 8.82 -14.07
N ILE A 69 7.50 8.76 -14.16
CA ILE A 69 8.27 9.08 -15.35
C ILE A 69 8.72 7.76 -15.94
N TRP A 70 8.38 7.54 -17.21
CA TRP A 70 8.74 6.33 -17.91
C TRP A 70 9.29 6.65 -19.30
N ALA A 71 10.10 5.75 -19.83
CA ALA A 71 10.65 5.85 -21.17
C ALA A 71 10.05 4.77 -22.07
N ASP A 72 9.88 5.11 -23.36
CA ASP A 72 9.71 4.17 -24.46
C ASP A 72 11.07 3.95 -25.12
N PRO A 73 11.78 2.84 -24.84
CA PRO A 73 13.13 2.61 -25.37
C PRO A 73 13.17 2.60 -26.89
N LYS A 74 12.12 2.07 -27.55
CA LYS A 74 12.05 2.05 -29.00
C LYS A 74 11.93 3.45 -29.59
N GLU A 75 11.01 4.28 -29.06
CA GLU A 75 10.85 5.67 -29.50
C GLU A 75 12.13 6.47 -29.29
N LEU A 76 12.78 6.24 -28.14
CA LEU A 76 14.07 6.86 -27.80
C LEU A 76 15.17 6.47 -28.80
N HIS A 77 15.28 5.18 -29.12
CA HIS A 77 16.25 4.69 -30.08
C HIS A 77 16.00 5.24 -31.49
N ASP A 78 14.74 5.26 -31.93
CA ASP A 78 14.32 5.80 -33.23
C ASP A 78 14.60 7.31 -33.33
N ALA A 79 14.61 8.02 -32.20
CA ALA A 79 14.92 9.45 -32.11
C ALA A 79 16.42 9.78 -31.94
N GLY A 80 17.31 8.79 -32.01
CA GLY A 80 18.76 8.98 -31.90
C GLY A 80 19.35 8.74 -30.50
N GLY A 81 18.54 8.23 -29.56
CA GLY A 81 18.99 7.83 -28.21
C GLY A 81 19.20 8.98 -27.25
N ILE A 82 19.86 8.67 -26.13
CA ILE A 82 20.21 9.66 -25.10
C ILE A 82 21.50 10.38 -25.54
N THR A 83 21.40 11.70 -25.62
CA THR A 83 22.53 12.57 -26.02
C THR A 83 23.09 13.36 -24.84
N LEU A 84 24.28 13.95 -25.01
CA LEU A 84 24.93 14.79 -23.98
C LEU A 84 24.41 16.24 -23.99
N ASP A 85 23.20 16.50 -24.51
CA ASP A 85 22.65 17.84 -24.52
C ASP A 85 22.16 18.28 -23.12
N ASN A 86 21.91 19.58 -22.97
CA ASN A 86 21.51 20.16 -21.68
C ASN A 86 20.17 19.64 -21.16
N ARG A 87 19.26 19.18 -22.03
CA ARG A 87 17.94 18.66 -21.63
C ARG A 87 18.07 17.28 -20.98
N TRP A 88 18.94 16.42 -21.53
CA TRP A 88 19.24 15.12 -20.93
C TRP A 88 20.00 15.25 -19.59
N LYS A 89 20.92 16.22 -19.50
CA LYS A 89 21.56 16.57 -18.22
C LYS A 89 20.54 17.05 -17.20
N ALA A 90 19.60 17.93 -17.60
CA ALA A 90 18.55 18.41 -16.72
C ALA A 90 17.62 17.26 -16.23
N LEU A 91 17.32 16.28 -17.09
CA LEU A 91 16.59 15.06 -16.66
C LEU A 91 17.41 14.24 -15.68
N SER A 92 18.69 14.02 -15.96
CA SER A 92 19.62 13.29 -15.09
C SER A 92 19.70 13.92 -13.70
N ASP A 93 19.84 15.24 -13.63
CA ASP A 93 19.90 16.00 -12.37
C ASP A 93 18.55 15.94 -11.62
N ALA A 94 17.44 16.09 -12.33
CA ALA A 94 16.10 16.02 -11.75
C ALA A 94 15.81 14.65 -11.15
N LEU A 95 16.23 13.57 -11.81
CA LEU A 95 16.05 12.20 -11.35
C LEU A 95 17.13 11.73 -10.37
N LYS A 96 18.18 12.54 -10.16
CA LYS A 96 19.39 12.14 -9.41
C LYS A 96 19.98 10.83 -9.92
N MET A 97 19.94 10.63 -11.23
CA MET A 97 20.40 9.42 -11.91
C MET A 97 21.42 9.81 -12.99
N PRO A 98 22.67 9.40 -12.90
CA PRO A 98 23.71 9.68 -13.90
C PRO A 98 23.28 9.25 -15.31
N LEU A 99 23.72 9.99 -16.33
CA LEU A 99 23.31 9.75 -17.73
C LEU A 99 23.69 8.35 -18.23
N ASP A 100 24.84 7.82 -17.80
CA ASP A 100 25.30 6.46 -18.11
C ASP A 100 24.36 5.39 -17.54
N GLN A 101 23.89 5.60 -16.30
CA GLN A 101 22.91 4.72 -15.65
C GLN A 101 21.56 4.80 -16.36
N LEU A 102 21.14 6.01 -16.74
CA LEU A 102 19.88 6.23 -17.47
C LEU A 102 19.96 5.55 -18.84
N ALA A 103 21.06 5.72 -19.57
CA ALA A 103 21.31 5.05 -20.85
C ALA A 103 21.36 3.53 -20.72
N SER A 104 22.06 3.01 -19.72
CA SER A 104 22.12 1.57 -19.45
C SER A 104 20.73 0.98 -19.18
N ARG A 105 19.91 1.67 -18.38
CA ARG A 105 18.54 1.24 -18.04
C ARG A 105 17.64 1.16 -19.27
N VAL A 106 17.70 2.17 -20.14
CA VAL A 106 16.90 2.22 -21.39
C VAL A 106 17.40 1.18 -22.39
N ASN A 107 18.72 1.03 -22.55
CA ASN A 107 19.34 0.12 -23.50
C ASN A 107 19.29 -1.36 -23.06
N ALA A 108 18.88 -1.65 -21.83
CA ALA A 108 18.68 -3.03 -21.38
C ALA A 108 17.63 -3.79 -22.21
N ASN A 109 16.64 -3.07 -22.78
CA ASN A 109 15.68 -3.63 -23.73
C ASN A 109 15.34 -2.60 -24.83
N PRO A 110 16.17 -2.46 -25.88
CA PRO A 110 15.99 -1.42 -26.92
C PRO A 110 14.70 -1.55 -27.74
N LYS A 111 14.11 -2.75 -27.79
CA LYS A 111 12.84 -3.02 -28.46
C LYS A 111 11.64 -2.89 -27.54
N GLY A 112 11.87 -2.66 -26.26
CA GLY A 112 10.83 -2.43 -25.26
C GLY A 112 10.03 -1.17 -25.56
N ARG A 113 8.80 -1.13 -25.06
CA ARG A 113 7.90 0.02 -25.23
C ARG A 113 7.63 0.76 -23.91
N PHE A 114 8.18 0.25 -22.80
CA PHE A 114 7.91 0.80 -21.47
C PHE A 114 8.99 0.42 -20.48
N ILE A 115 9.56 1.42 -19.79
CA ILE A 115 10.41 1.23 -18.63
C ILE A 115 10.27 2.42 -17.67
N TYR A 116 10.03 2.16 -16.39
CA TYR A 116 10.03 3.21 -15.38
C TYR A 116 11.43 3.79 -15.17
N LEU A 117 11.54 5.10 -15.22
CA LEU A 117 12.74 5.86 -14.82
C LEU A 117 12.63 6.29 -13.36
N ALA A 118 11.49 6.86 -12.98
CA ALA A 118 11.18 7.21 -11.59
C ALA A 118 9.69 7.03 -11.33
N ARG A 119 9.35 6.67 -10.11
CA ARG A 119 7.96 6.54 -9.65
C ARG A 119 7.69 7.50 -8.50
N GLN A 120 6.41 7.82 -8.29
CA GLN A 120 5.94 8.66 -7.18
C GLN A 120 6.63 10.04 -7.12
N VAL A 121 6.91 10.61 -8.28
CA VAL A 121 7.48 11.96 -8.43
C VAL A 121 6.40 13.00 -8.17
N ASN A 122 6.75 14.08 -7.48
CA ASN A 122 5.81 15.15 -7.22
C ASN A 122 5.38 15.86 -8.52
N PRO A 123 4.20 16.47 -8.57
CA PRO A 123 3.67 17.11 -9.77
C PRO A 123 4.59 18.20 -10.35
N ASP A 124 5.22 19.02 -9.51
CA ASP A 124 6.09 20.12 -9.97
C ASP A 124 7.32 19.61 -10.73
N MET A 125 7.96 18.56 -10.20
CA MET A 125 9.09 17.92 -10.85
C MET A 125 8.66 17.24 -12.17
N ALA A 126 7.50 16.61 -12.18
CA ALA A 126 6.95 16.00 -13.39
C ALA A 126 6.65 17.06 -14.47
N ASP A 127 6.10 18.20 -14.07
CA ASP A 127 5.85 19.34 -14.97
C ASP A 127 7.14 19.95 -15.52
N TYR A 128 8.18 20.04 -14.68
CA TYR A 128 9.52 20.44 -15.14
C TYR A 128 10.04 19.48 -16.21
N ILE A 129 9.98 18.17 -15.98
CA ILE A 129 10.46 17.16 -16.93
C ILE A 129 9.63 17.18 -18.23
N ARG A 130 8.31 17.39 -18.13
CA ARG A 130 7.45 17.54 -19.32
C ARG A 130 7.88 18.72 -20.21
N LYS A 131 8.31 19.83 -19.60
CA LYS A 131 8.78 21.03 -20.32
C LYS A 131 10.09 20.78 -21.08
N LEU A 132 10.88 19.79 -20.70
CA LEU A 132 12.11 19.40 -21.41
C LEU A 132 11.83 18.85 -22.81
N LYS A 133 10.59 18.37 -23.08
CA LYS A 133 10.16 17.82 -24.37
C LYS A 133 11.13 16.80 -24.95
N LEU A 134 11.59 15.88 -24.10
CA LEU A 134 12.49 14.80 -24.50
C LEU A 134 11.71 13.73 -25.27
N PRO A 135 12.21 13.25 -26.43
CA PRO A 135 11.56 12.18 -27.16
C PRO A 135 11.57 10.91 -26.31
N GLY A 136 10.52 10.10 -26.40
CA GLY A 136 10.39 8.83 -25.70
C GLY A 136 10.30 8.93 -24.17
N ILE A 137 10.18 10.12 -23.59
CA ILE A 137 9.96 10.34 -22.16
C ILE A 137 8.52 10.76 -21.94
N HIS A 138 7.82 9.99 -21.13
CA HIS A 138 6.40 10.14 -20.88
C HIS A 138 6.09 10.18 -19.38
N LEU A 139 4.90 10.70 -19.06
CA LEU A 139 4.38 10.78 -17.71
C LEU A 139 3.12 9.92 -17.59
N ARG A 140 2.95 9.28 -16.44
CA ARG A 140 1.75 8.54 -16.07
C ARG A 140 1.24 9.03 -14.72
N GLU A 141 -0.07 9.13 -14.57
CA GLU A 141 -0.71 9.39 -13.29
C GLU A 141 -0.46 8.20 -12.35
N GLU A 142 -0.05 8.50 -11.14
CA GLU A 142 0.05 7.55 -10.03
C GLU A 142 -0.48 8.20 -8.75
N SER A 143 -0.67 7.41 -7.72
CA SER A 143 -0.94 7.89 -6.37
C SER A 143 0.14 7.41 -5.41
N ARG A 144 0.42 8.22 -4.40
CA ARG A 144 1.28 7.86 -3.29
C ARG A 144 0.49 7.91 -2.00
N ARG A 145 0.64 6.89 -1.20
CA ARG A 145 0.07 6.87 0.15
C ARG A 145 0.85 7.81 1.05
N TYR A 146 0.13 8.64 1.80
CA TYR A 146 0.71 9.59 2.75
C TYR A 146 0.04 9.43 4.11
N TYR A 147 0.83 9.46 5.16
CA TYR A 147 0.44 9.23 6.55
C TYR A 147 0.72 10.51 7.35
N PRO A 148 -0.30 11.38 7.56
CA PRO A 148 -0.11 12.69 8.18
C PRO A 148 0.49 12.62 9.58
N SER A 149 0.07 11.65 10.40
CA SER A 149 0.53 11.46 11.78
C SER A 149 1.87 10.73 11.89
N GLY A 150 2.49 10.33 10.76
CA GLY A 150 3.82 9.73 10.70
C GLY A 150 4.04 8.61 11.71
N GLU A 151 5.06 8.75 12.55
CA GLU A 151 5.47 7.75 13.55
C GLU A 151 4.40 7.44 14.62
N VAL A 152 3.50 8.41 14.87
CA VAL A 152 2.50 8.32 15.93
C VAL A 152 1.52 7.16 15.70
N THR A 153 1.18 6.90 14.45
CA THR A 153 0.18 5.89 14.07
C THR A 153 0.76 4.74 13.24
N ALA A 154 2.07 4.74 13.01
CA ALA A 154 2.75 3.85 12.06
C ALA A 154 2.41 2.37 12.25
N HIS A 155 2.53 1.85 13.48
CA HIS A 155 2.31 0.43 13.75
C HIS A 155 0.85 0.01 13.60
N LEU A 156 -0.08 0.91 13.91
CA LEU A 156 -1.51 0.63 13.80
C LEU A 156 -1.95 0.67 12.33
N ILE A 157 -1.64 1.79 11.66
CA ILE A 157 -2.06 2.00 10.26
C ILE A 157 -1.26 1.11 9.32
N GLY A 158 0.03 0.93 9.58
CA GLY A 158 0.93 0.23 8.69
C GLY A 158 1.32 1.09 7.49
N PHE A 159 1.61 0.45 6.37
CA PHE A 159 2.03 1.11 5.14
C PHE A 159 1.70 0.28 3.90
N THR A 160 1.77 0.93 2.74
CA THR A 160 1.63 0.30 1.44
C THR A 160 2.96 0.22 0.70
N ASN A 161 3.06 -0.71 -0.27
CA ASN A 161 4.15 -0.69 -1.24
C ASN A 161 3.92 0.41 -2.30
N VAL A 162 4.86 0.50 -3.26
CA VAL A 162 4.80 1.48 -4.36
C VAL A 162 3.59 1.26 -5.29
N ASP A 163 3.03 0.06 -5.30
CA ASP A 163 1.84 -0.30 -6.09
C ASP A 163 0.53 -0.12 -5.30
N SER A 164 0.59 0.59 -4.15
CA SER A 164 -0.54 0.88 -3.27
C SER A 164 -1.18 -0.35 -2.62
N GLN A 165 -0.48 -1.49 -2.54
CA GLN A 165 -0.92 -2.67 -1.82
C GLN A 165 -0.55 -2.57 -0.34
N GLY A 166 -1.46 -2.90 0.56
CA GLY A 166 -1.23 -2.91 2.00
C GLY A 166 -0.24 -4.01 2.42
N ILE A 167 0.82 -3.62 3.12
CA ILE A 167 1.89 -4.53 3.56
C ILE A 167 1.78 -4.85 5.03
N GLU A 168 1.43 -3.88 5.87
CA GLU A 168 1.33 -4.03 7.32
C GLU A 168 0.10 -3.30 7.87
N GLY A 169 -0.29 -3.61 9.11
CA GLY A 169 -1.32 -2.94 9.88
C GLY A 169 -2.71 -2.96 9.27
N VAL A 170 -3.48 -1.89 9.50
CA VAL A 170 -4.83 -1.69 8.96
C VAL A 170 -4.80 -1.66 7.43
N GLU A 171 -3.76 -1.08 6.83
CA GLU A 171 -3.58 -1.06 5.37
C GLU A 171 -3.61 -2.47 4.77
N LYS A 172 -2.96 -3.45 5.42
CA LYS A 172 -2.95 -4.85 5.00
C LYS A 172 -4.27 -5.56 5.30
N SER A 173 -4.77 -5.38 6.52
CA SER A 173 -5.97 -6.09 6.99
C SER A 173 -7.21 -5.72 6.18
N PHE A 174 -7.30 -4.47 5.72
CA PHE A 174 -8.40 -3.94 4.94
C PHE A 174 -8.02 -3.63 3.48
N ASP A 175 -6.98 -4.29 2.96
CA ASP A 175 -6.44 -3.98 1.62
C ASP A 175 -7.51 -4.03 0.53
N LYS A 176 -8.29 -5.09 0.47
CA LYS A 176 -9.38 -5.26 -0.52
C LYS A 176 -10.46 -4.19 -0.40
N TRP A 177 -10.80 -3.77 0.82
CA TRP A 177 -11.79 -2.73 1.09
C TRP A 177 -11.31 -1.35 0.62
N LEU A 178 -10.05 -1.06 0.93
CA LEU A 178 -9.41 0.22 0.64
C LEU A 178 -9.02 0.38 -0.84
N THR A 179 -8.74 -0.71 -1.56
CA THR A 179 -8.26 -0.65 -2.96
C THR A 179 -9.39 -0.47 -3.96
N GLY A 180 -10.60 -1.01 -3.67
CA GLY A 180 -11.67 -1.10 -4.66
C GLY A 180 -11.34 -2.09 -5.79
N GLN A 181 -12.12 -2.06 -6.86
CA GLN A 181 -11.84 -2.83 -8.06
C GLN A 181 -11.57 -1.85 -9.20
N PRO A 182 -10.45 -1.97 -9.91
CA PRO A 182 -10.18 -1.13 -11.07
C PRO A 182 -11.24 -1.40 -12.14
N GLY A 183 -11.68 -0.34 -12.79
CA GLY A 183 -12.50 -0.44 -13.99
C GLY A 183 -11.63 -0.76 -15.21
N GLU A 184 -12.23 -1.32 -16.24
CA GLU A 184 -11.57 -1.53 -17.52
C GLU A 184 -12.21 -0.62 -18.57
N ARG A 185 -11.40 0.09 -19.32
CA ARG A 185 -11.83 0.90 -20.45
C ARG A 185 -11.18 0.35 -21.71
N ILE A 186 -11.98 -0.17 -22.62
CA ILE A 186 -11.51 -0.64 -23.92
C ILE A 186 -11.57 0.54 -24.88
N VAL A 187 -10.40 0.98 -25.33
CA VAL A 187 -10.26 2.12 -26.24
C VAL A 187 -9.64 1.69 -27.56
N ARG A 188 -10.08 2.32 -28.65
CA ARG A 188 -9.42 2.19 -29.95
C ARG A 188 -8.40 3.32 -30.11
N LYS A 189 -7.15 2.93 -30.40
CA LYS A 189 -6.05 3.88 -30.62
C LYS A 189 -5.62 3.90 -32.09
N ASP A 190 -5.24 5.10 -32.56
CA ASP A 190 -4.61 5.24 -33.88
C ASP A 190 -3.14 4.76 -33.84
N ARG A 191 -2.48 4.81 -35.01
CA ARG A 191 -1.05 4.44 -35.14
C ARG A 191 -0.11 5.31 -34.30
N TYR A 192 -0.57 6.47 -33.85
CA TYR A 192 0.18 7.42 -33.00
C TYR A 192 -0.13 7.24 -31.51
N GLY A 193 -0.98 6.25 -31.15
CA GLY A 193 -1.36 5.98 -29.77
C GLY A 193 -2.46 6.88 -29.21
N ARG A 194 -3.08 7.75 -30.03
CA ARG A 194 -4.18 8.64 -29.59
C ARG A 194 -5.47 7.84 -29.55
N VAL A 195 -6.26 8.05 -28.50
CA VAL A 195 -7.60 7.46 -28.35
C VAL A 195 -8.53 8.10 -29.39
N ILE A 196 -9.13 7.27 -30.27
CA ILE A 196 -10.07 7.70 -31.28
C ILE A 196 -11.51 7.42 -30.82
N GLU A 197 -11.71 6.30 -30.14
CA GLU A 197 -13.03 5.82 -29.77
C GLU A 197 -12.98 5.05 -28.45
N ASP A 198 -14.01 5.22 -27.63
CA ASP A 198 -14.29 4.41 -26.45
C ASP A 198 -15.29 3.33 -26.83
N ILE A 199 -14.87 2.07 -26.77
CA ILE A 199 -15.70 0.92 -27.18
C ILE A 199 -16.58 0.47 -26.01
N SER A 200 -15.99 0.32 -24.84
CA SER A 200 -16.71 -0.06 -23.62
C SER A 200 -15.95 0.40 -22.38
N SER A 201 -16.67 0.70 -21.33
CA SER A 201 -16.12 0.90 -20.01
C SER A 201 -16.87 0.04 -19.01
N THR A 202 -16.12 -0.68 -18.19
CA THR A 202 -16.67 -1.31 -16.99
C THR A 202 -16.41 -0.36 -15.83
N ASP A 203 -17.46 -0.04 -15.08
CA ASP A 203 -17.34 0.87 -13.96
C ASP A 203 -16.39 0.28 -12.91
N SER A 204 -15.48 1.11 -12.45
CA SER A 204 -14.67 0.78 -11.29
C SER A 204 -15.55 0.71 -10.05
N GLN A 205 -15.39 -0.32 -9.21
CA GLN A 205 -15.93 -0.25 -7.87
C GLN A 205 -15.09 0.74 -7.06
N ALA A 206 -15.74 1.78 -6.57
CA ALA A 206 -15.06 2.81 -5.79
C ALA A 206 -14.37 2.18 -4.57
N ALA A 207 -13.17 2.65 -4.29
CA ALA A 207 -12.49 2.34 -3.05
C ALA A 207 -13.30 2.90 -1.86
N HIS A 208 -13.40 2.13 -0.79
CA HIS A 208 -14.15 2.53 0.39
C HIS A 208 -13.24 3.21 1.42
N ASN A 209 -13.73 4.27 2.03
CA ASN A 209 -13.07 4.87 3.18
C ASN A 209 -13.28 4.00 4.43
N LEU A 210 -12.35 4.09 5.37
CA LEU A 210 -12.38 3.35 6.63
C LEU A 210 -12.23 4.32 7.80
N ALA A 211 -13.24 4.39 8.67
CA ALA A 211 -13.17 5.10 9.94
C ALA A 211 -12.80 4.13 11.07
N LEU A 212 -11.81 4.50 11.87
CA LEU A 212 -11.36 3.73 13.02
C LEU A 212 -11.94 4.31 14.31
N SER A 213 -11.96 3.49 15.37
CA SER A 213 -12.30 3.93 16.74
C SER A 213 -11.22 4.82 17.38
N ILE A 214 -10.03 4.88 16.81
CA ILE A 214 -8.89 5.67 17.27
C ILE A 214 -9.23 7.16 17.37
N ASP A 215 -8.85 7.81 18.46
CA ASP A 215 -8.81 9.27 18.57
C ASP A 215 -7.35 9.73 18.36
N GLU A 216 -7.11 10.47 17.28
CA GLU A 216 -5.75 10.88 16.88
C GLU A 216 -5.05 11.73 17.96
N ARG A 217 -5.79 12.53 18.71
CA ARG A 217 -5.22 13.34 19.81
C ARG A 217 -4.80 12.47 20.99
N LEU A 218 -5.62 11.49 21.38
CA LEU A 218 -5.27 10.52 22.40
C LEU A 218 -4.10 9.65 21.95
N GLN A 219 -4.08 9.24 20.71
CA GLN A 219 -2.98 8.48 20.10
C GLN A 219 -1.66 9.26 20.21
N ALA A 220 -1.67 10.55 19.85
CA ALA A 220 -0.49 11.40 19.93
C ALA A 220 -0.03 11.61 21.38
N LEU A 221 -0.97 11.79 22.30
CA LEU A 221 -0.68 11.90 23.75
C LEU A 221 -0.03 10.61 24.28
N VAL A 222 -0.67 9.46 24.04
CA VAL A 222 -0.18 8.15 24.49
C VAL A 222 1.20 7.86 23.89
N TYR A 223 1.41 8.13 22.61
CA TYR A 223 2.70 7.94 21.95
C TYR A 223 3.81 8.79 22.59
N ARG A 224 3.54 10.07 22.86
CA ARG A 224 4.49 10.98 23.50
C ARG A 224 4.85 10.51 24.90
N GLU A 225 3.85 10.22 25.74
CA GLU A 225 4.09 9.79 27.12
C GLU A 225 4.78 8.43 27.20
N LEU A 226 4.46 7.52 26.28
CA LEU A 226 5.17 6.25 26.15
C LEU A 226 6.65 6.44 25.83
N ASN A 227 6.98 7.30 24.86
CA ASN A 227 8.37 7.58 24.50
C ASN A 227 9.13 8.22 25.69
N ASN A 228 8.48 9.15 26.40
CA ASN A 228 9.05 9.75 27.62
C ASN A 228 9.33 8.68 28.69
N ALA A 229 8.39 7.76 28.91
CA ALA A 229 8.55 6.68 29.86
C ALA A 229 9.68 5.71 29.48
N VAL A 230 9.75 5.32 28.20
CA VAL A 230 10.82 4.45 27.68
C VAL A 230 12.19 5.12 27.87
N ALA A 231 12.31 6.39 27.51
CA ALA A 231 13.56 7.14 27.67
C ALA A 231 13.94 7.32 29.13
N PHE A 232 13.00 7.72 29.99
CA PHE A 232 13.23 7.93 31.42
C PHE A 232 13.71 6.67 32.14
N ASN A 233 13.07 5.53 31.83
CA ASN A 233 13.42 4.24 32.41
C ASN A 233 14.57 3.52 31.71
N LYS A 234 15.14 4.11 30.65
CA LYS A 234 16.16 3.47 29.78
C LYS A 234 15.73 2.08 29.32
N ALA A 235 14.44 1.92 29.02
CA ALA A 235 13.89 0.68 28.52
C ALA A 235 14.21 0.51 27.03
N GLU A 236 14.34 -0.73 26.58
CA GLU A 236 14.59 -1.03 25.15
C GLU A 236 13.35 -0.79 24.29
N SER A 237 12.16 -1.02 24.87
CA SER A 237 10.89 -0.84 24.17
C SER A 237 9.75 -0.66 25.18
N GLY A 238 8.62 -0.22 24.65
CA GLY A 238 7.37 -0.12 25.39
C GLY A 238 6.17 -0.15 24.47
N SER A 239 5.02 -0.56 25.02
CA SER A 239 3.73 -0.57 24.33
C SER A 239 2.64 -0.03 25.25
N ALA A 240 1.67 0.66 24.68
CA ALA A 240 0.50 1.14 25.40
C ALA A 240 -0.76 1.00 24.54
N VAL A 241 -1.85 0.50 25.13
CA VAL A 241 -3.16 0.40 24.50
C VAL A 241 -4.18 1.06 25.42
N LEU A 242 -4.93 2.01 24.87
CA LEU A 242 -6.00 2.71 25.57
C LEU A 242 -7.34 2.19 25.04
N VAL A 243 -8.17 1.65 25.93
CA VAL A 243 -9.46 1.05 25.58
C VAL A 243 -10.56 1.73 26.38
N ASP A 244 -11.68 2.04 25.72
CA ASP A 244 -12.92 2.42 26.38
C ASP A 244 -13.56 1.19 27.01
N VAL A 245 -13.66 1.16 28.33
CA VAL A 245 -14.16 -0.01 29.06
C VAL A 245 -15.66 -0.27 28.86
N SER A 246 -16.42 0.74 28.44
CA SER A 246 -17.86 0.62 28.21
C SER A 246 -18.20 0.02 26.85
N THR A 247 -17.38 0.32 25.82
CA THR A 247 -17.62 -0.08 24.45
C THR A 247 -16.65 -1.16 23.95
N GLY A 248 -15.47 -1.27 24.57
CA GLY A 248 -14.35 -2.11 24.09
C GLY A 248 -13.58 -1.48 22.94
N GLU A 249 -13.90 -0.26 22.54
CA GLU A 249 -13.20 0.44 21.46
C GLU A 249 -11.75 0.77 21.83
N VAL A 250 -10.82 0.47 20.93
CA VAL A 250 -9.42 0.91 21.08
C VAL A 250 -9.33 2.36 20.65
N LEU A 251 -9.00 3.25 21.61
CA LEU A 251 -8.86 4.68 21.38
C LEU A 251 -7.45 5.09 20.99
N ALA A 252 -6.45 4.34 21.46
CA ALA A 252 -5.04 4.53 21.09
C ALA A 252 -4.27 3.20 21.22
N MET A 253 -3.28 3.01 20.33
CA MET A 253 -2.33 1.89 20.36
C MET A 253 -0.96 2.41 19.92
N ALA A 254 -0.02 2.52 20.83
CA ALA A 254 1.30 3.05 20.58
C ALA A 254 2.40 2.05 20.95
N ASN A 255 3.50 2.11 20.21
CA ASN A 255 4.72 1.35 20.46
C ASN A 255 5.94 2.28 20.39
N SER A 256 6.97 1.96 21.14
CA SER A 256 8.29 2.58 21.12
C SER A 256 9.36 1.48 21.11
N PRO A 257 10.40 1.52 20.26
CA PRO A 257 10.61 2.50 19.20
C PRO A 257 9.58 2.43 18.08
N SER A 258 9.49 3.52 17.28
CA SER A 258 8.60 3.60 16.11
C SER A 258 9.38 3.94 14.84
N TYR A 259 8.67 4.06 13.72
CA TYR A 259 9.23 4.37 12.41
C TYR A 259 8.33 5.35 11.64
N ASN A 260 8.90 6.02 10.63
CA ASN A 260 8.12 6.89 9.77
C ASN A 260 7.65 6.14 8.51
N PRO A 261 6.35 5.86 8.33
CA PRO A 261 5.84 5.13 7.18
C PRO A 261 5.96 5.91 5.87
N ASN A 262 6.24 7.22 5.92
CA ASN A 262 6.52 8.04 4.73
C ASN A 262 7.98 7.96 4.29
N ASN A 263 8.90 7.48 5.15
CA ASN A 263 10.33 7.39 4.87
C ASN A 263 10.99 6.29 5.71
N PHE A 264 11.36 5.20 5.08
CA PHE A 264 12.00 4.04 5.72
C PHE A 264 13.52 4.13 5.79
N THR A 265 14.13 5.24 5.35
CA THR A 265 15.60 5.38 5.35
C THR A 265 16.16 5.28 6.76
N GLY A 266 17.05 4.32 6.98
CA GLY A 266 17.66 4.09 8.29
C GLY A 266 16.78 3.38 9.33
N THR A 267 15.56 2.97 8.98
CA THR A 267 14.66 2.27 9.91
C THR A 267 15.15 0.84 10.16
N ALA A 268 15.35 0.50 11.43
CA ALA A 268 15.60 -0.88 11.86
C ALA A 268 14.33 -1.71 11.69
N LYS A 269 14.45 -2.94 11.18
CA LYS A 269 13.30 -3.83 10.98
C LYS A 269 12.52 -4.10 12.28
N ASP A 270 13.23 -4.18 13.38
CA ASP A 270 12.64 -4.42 14.70
C ASP A 270 11.76 -3.24 15.18
N ALA A 271 12.07 -2.01 14.78
CA ALA A 271 11.25 -0.83 15.05
C ALA A 271 9.91 -0.83 14.30
N MET A 272 9.76 -1.66 13.26
CA MET A 272 8.52 -1.75 12.48
C MET A 272 7.49 -2.72 13.09
N ARG A 273 7.90 -3.51 14.08
CA ARG A 273 7.04 -4.53 14.70
C ARG A 273 6.00 -3.90 15.63
N ASN A 274 4.73 -4.23 15.45
CA ASN A 274 3.65 -3.82 16.36
C ASN A 274 3.71 -4.68 17.64
N ARG A 275 4.55 -4.26 18.58
CA ARG A 275 4.83 -4.96 19.84
C ARG A 275 3.59 -5.16 20.71
N ALA A 276 2.66 -4.20 20.68
CA ALA A 276 1.40 -4.31 21.44
C ALA A 276 0.57 -5.55 21.05
N ILE A 277 0.78 -6.08 19.82
CA ILE A 277 0.05 -7.26 19.31
C ILE A 277 0.95 -8.49 19.26
N THR A 278 2.24 -8.33 18.91
CA THR A 278 3.10 -9.47 18.56
C THR A 278 3.97 -9.95 19.72
N ASP A 279 4.26 -9.08 20.70
CA ASP A 279 5.19 -9.43 21.77
C ASP A 279 4.44 -10.14 22.91
N VAL A 280 5.02 -11.22 23.36
CA VAL A 280 4.57 -11.93 24.54
C VAL A 280 5.40 -11.49 25.75
N PHE A 281 4.77 -11.40 26.90
CA PHE A 281 5.44 -11.03 28.15
C PHE A 281 4.89 -11.86 29.29
N GLU A 282 5.66 -11.98 30.37
CA GLU A 282 5.22 -12.61 31.61
C GLU A 282 4.37 -11.60 32.40
N PRO A 283 3.05 -11.85 32.54
CA PRO A 283 2.14 -10.83 33.10
C PRO A 283 2.34 -10.64 34.63
N GLY A 284 2.92 -11.60 35.30
CA GLY A 284 3.16 -11.54 36.75
C GLY A 284 1.88 -11.22 37.54
N SER A 285 2.00 -10.34 38.56
CA SER A 285 0.87 -9.98 39.44
C SER A 285 -0.31 -9.29 38.77
N THR A 286 -0.17 -8.84 37.50
CA THR A 286 -1.27 -8.19 36.76
C THR A 286 -2.42 -9.16 36.44
N VAL A 287 -2.18 -10.48 36.52
CA VAL A 287 -3.20 -11.54 36.33
C VAL A 287 -4.03 -11.79 37.59
N LYS A 288 -3.54 -11.44 38.77
CA LYS A 288 -4.21 -11.77 40.04
C LYS A 288 -5.65 -11.23 40.15
N PRO A 289 -6.00 -10.02 39.70
CA PRO A 289 -7.39 -9.57 39.69
C PRO A 289 -8.31 -10.49 38.87
N MET A 290 -7.85 -11.02 37.75
CA MET A 290 -8.63 -11.93 36.90
C MET A 290 -8.87 -13.27 37.58
N VAL A 291 -7.85 -13.80 38.27
CA VAL A 291 -7.94 -15.03 39.06
C VAL A 291 -8.92 -14.86 40.23
N VAL A 292 -8.80 -13.74 40.94
CA VAL A 292 -9.70 -13.41 42.06
C VAL A 292 -11.15 -13.26 41.59
N MET A 293 -11.39 -12.53 40.51
CA MET A 293 -12.72 -12.37 39.92
C MET A 293 -13.33 -13.74 39.53
N THR A 294 -12.53 -14.61 38.93
CA THR A 294 -12.99 -15.95 38.53
C THR A 294 -13.32 -16.80 39.77
N ALA A 295 -12.53 -16.71 40.83
CA ALA A 295 -12.77 -17.43 42.07
C ALA A 295 -14.05 -16.93 42.78
N LEU A 296 -14.29 -15.62 42.80
CA LEU A 296 -15.53 -14.99 43.31
C LEU A 296 -16.75 -15.44 42.49
N GLN A 297 -16.66 -15.40 41.20
CA GLN A 297 -17.75 -15.78 40.29
C GLN A 297 -18.15 -17.26 40.44
N ARG A 298 -17.15 -18.10 40.71
CA ARG A 298 -17.38 -19.57 40.93
C ARG A 298 -17.77 -19.86 42.36
N GLY A 299 -17.86 -18.92 43.26
CA GLY A 299 -18.19 -19.12 44.68
C GLY A 299 -17.10 -19.85 45.46
N ILE A 300 -15.87 -19.98 44.94
CA ILE A 300 -14.74 -20.63 45.61
C ILE A 300 -14.26 -19.79 46.80
N VAL A 301 -14.34 -18.45 46.68
CA VAL A 301 -14.03 -17.48 47.69
C VAL A 301 -15.10 -16.40 47.74
N ASN A 302 -15.16 -15.65 48.84
CA ASN A 302 -15.96 -14.45 49.02
C ASN A 302 -15.12 -13.30 49.56
N GLU A 303 -15.65 -12.12 49.69
CA GLU A 303 -14.94 -10.91 50.13
C GLU A 303 -14.31 -11.06 51.54
N ASN A 304 -14.88 -11.91 52.39
CA ASN A 304 -14.41 -12.14 53.76
C ASN A 304 -13.45 -13.33 53.88
N THR A 305 -13.15 -14.00 52.73
CA THR A 305 -12.25 -15.16 52.75
C THR A 305 -10.84 -14.76 53.17
N VAL A 306 -10.29 -15.45 54.18
CA VAL A 306 -8.90 -15.30 54.61
C VAL A 306 -8.11 -16.48 54.01
N LEU A 307 -7.01 -16.17 53.37
CA LEU A 307 -6.13 -17.12 52.68
C LEU A 307 -4.85 -17.31 53.53
N ASN A 308 -4.45 -18.54 53.68
CA ASN A 308 -3.16 -18.90 54.25
C ASN A 308 -2.05 -18.62 53.25
N THR A 309 -1.06 -17.81 53.64
CA THR A 309 0.06 -17.39 52.78
C THR A 309 1.40 -17.93 53.23
N ILE A 310 1.39 -18.96 54.14
CA ILE A 310 2.60 -19.64 54.53
C ILE A 310 3.24 -20.33 53.33
N PRO A 311 4.58 -20.26 53.19
CA PRO A 311 5.27 -20.94 52.11
C PRO A 311 4.93 -22.44 52.03
N TYR A 312 4.68 -22.93 50.84
CA TYR A 312 4.36 -24.34 50.56
C TYR A 312 5.14 -24.88 49.36
N ARG A 313 5.14 -26.19 49.16
CA ARG A 313 5.84 -26.80 48.02
C ARG A 313 4.88 -27.46 47.02
N ILE A 314 5.09 -27.19 45.74
CA ILE A 314 4.42 -27.94 44.65
C ILE A 314 5.49 -28.49 43.75
N ASN A 315 5.43 -29.78 43.44
CA ASN A 315 6.36 -30.44 42.52
C ASN A 315 7.85 -30.16 42.82
N GLY A 316 8.20 -30.08 44.13
CA GLY A 316 9.55 -29.83 44.57
C GLY A 316 9.95 -28.35 44.60
N HIS A 317 9.17 -27.43 44.03
CA HIS A 317 9.41 -25.98 44.05
C HIS A 317 8.73 -25.32 45.24
N GLU A 318 9.47 -24.49 45.98
CA GLU A 318 8.93 -23.70 47.05
C GLU A 318 8.23 -22.45 46.53
N ILE A 319 6.94 -22.32 46.85
CA ILE A 319 6.14 -21.14 46.57
C ILE A 319 6.10 -20.26 47.82
N LYS A 320 6.58 -19.04 47.69
CA LYS A 320 6.63 -18.04 48.78
C LYS A 320 6.35 -16.65 48.28
N ASP A 321 5.78 -15.81 49.12
CA ASP A 321 5.56 -14.42 48.84
C ASP A 321 6.86 -13.58 48.99
N VAL A 322 6.85 -12.39 48.36
CA VAL A 322 7.95 -11.42 48.48
C VAL A 322 8.09 -10.93 49.92
N ALA A 323 6.98 -10.77 50.64
CA ALA A 323 6.95 -10.43 52.08
C ALA A 323 6.29 -11.58 52.86
N ARG A 324 6.68 -11.76 54.12
CA ARG A 324 6.15 -12.82 54.98
C ARG A 324 4.85 -12.37 55.63
N TYR A 325 3.77 -12.99 55.26
CA TYR A 325 2.47 -12.95 55.92
C TYR A 325 2.08 -14.36 56.33
N SER A 326 1.34 -14.54 57.42
CA SER A 326 0.76 -15.83 57.76
C SER A 326 -0.60 -16.03 57.10
N GLU A 327 -1.36 -14.93 57.04
CA GLU A 327 -2.71 -14.90 56.47
C GLU A 327 -2.96 -13.54 55.83
N LEU A 328 -3.72 -13.51 54.76
CA LEU A 328 -4.21 -12.30 54.10
C LEU A 328 -5.69 -12.49 53.73
N THR A 329 -6.45 -11.40 53.88
CA THR A 329 -7.78 -11.32 53.28
C THR A 329 -7.66 -11.30 51.76
N LEU A 330 -8.73 -11.59 51.04
CA LEU A 330 -8.75 -11.53 49.57
C LEU A 330 -8.33 -10.14 49.06
N THR A 331 -8.81 -9.06 49.73
CA THR A 331 -8.37 -7.69 49.46
C THR A 331 -6.86 -7.52 49.72
N GLY A 332 -6.39 -8.08 50.87
CA GLY A 332 -4.96 -8.06 51.25
C GLY A 332 -4.06 -8.72 50.18
N VAL A 333 -4.51 -9.81 49.58
CA VAL A 333 -3.78 -10.49 48.48
C VAL A 333 -3.58 -9.55 47.30
N LEU A 334 -4.60 -8.78 46.90
CA LEU A 334 -4.49 -7.82 45.80
C LEU A 334 -3.63 -6.59 46.20
N GLN A 335 -3.76 -6.11 47.44
CA GLN A 335 -3.00 -4.94 47.92
C GLN A 335 -1.51 -5.20 48.10
N LYS A 336 -1.14 -6.44 48.43
CA LYS A 336 0.25 -6.84 48.76
C LYS A 336 0.94 -7.54 47.58
N SER A 337 0.28 -7.60 46.49
CA SER A 337 0.76 -8.24 45.27
C SER A 337 1.92 -7.54 44.58
#